data_b57c9e83efa625cab958cd3487d9fd08
#
_entry.id   b57c9e83efa625cab958cd3487d9fd08
#
_cell.length_a   1.000
_cell.length_b   1.000
_cell.length_c   1.000
_cell.angle_alpha   90.00
_cell.angle_beta   90.00
_cell.angle_gamma   90.00
#
_symmetry.space_group_name_H-M   'P 1'
#
loop_
_entity.id
_entity.type
_entity.pdbx_description
1 polymer ?
#
loop_
_entity_poly.entity_id
_entity_poly.type
_entity_poly.pdbx_seq_one_letter_code
_entity_poly.pdbx_strand_id
1 'polypeptide(L)'
;MKRDEKYFKGCILGGAIGDALGRPIELKKLKEIKATYGSKGINNLTLNDKGIAEITDDTQMTLFTAEGILRANCKKGRCYIPAVVYNAYLRWYSTQRNIDTKGYDECTYNSYLLKYDELYEDRGAGNTCLTSLSKEEIGSIKNPINNSKGCGGVMRVAPIGLMYNKKEAFRLGCDCAALTHGHPSGYISGGMLSCIISCIIEGMEIDEAINCAISFAKDMDGYCECVETVEKAVKLSKDDLVDTDAIRMIGEGWTSDEALAIAIYSSLKYKDDFKKALICSVNHDGDSDSTGAICGNILGAYLGIDNIPKEWIDVIELKELLENISTDLLTGYEESEEWFEKYLEN
;
A
#
# COMPACT_ATOMS: atom_id res chain seq x y z
N MET A 1 4.13 -21.57 5.86
CA MET A 1 4.03 -20.77 4.62
C MET A 1 2.55 -20.42 4.42
N LYS A 2 2.24 -19.15 4.26
CA LYS A 2 0.87 -18.61 4.08
C LYS A 2 0.59 -18.26 2.60
N ARG A 3 1.19 -18.99 1.66
CA ARG A 3 0.95 -18.79 0.22
C ARG A 3 -0.37 -19.47 -0.17
N ASP A 4 -1.47 -18.79 0.17
CA ASP A 4 -2.84 -19.24 0.04
C ASP A 4 -3.73 -18.04 -0.26
N GLU A 5 -4.84 -18.26 -0.99
CA GLU A 5 -5.79 -17.23 -1.41
C GLU A 5 -6.33 -16.41 -0.22
N LYS A 6 -6.53 -17.07 0.91
CA LYS A 6 -6.98 -16.45 2.16
C LYS A 6 -6.09 -15.26 2.59
N TYR A 7 -4.76 -15.41 2.52
CA TYR A 7 -3.83 -14.40 2.97
C TYR A 7 -3.56 -13.34 1.91
N PHE A 8 -3.59 -13.71 0.63
CA PHE A 8 -3.46 -12.76 -0.47
C PHE A 8 -4.68 -11.83 -0.54
N LYS A 9 -5.89 -12.38 -0.50
CA LYS A 9 -7.13 -11.60 -0.37
C LYS A 9 -7.14 -10.76 0.91
N GLY A 10 -6.72 -11.36 2.02
CA GLY A 10 -6.58 -10.66 3.29
C GLY A 10 -5.69 -9.42 3.17
N CYS A 11 -4.53 -9.52 2.53
CA CYS A 11 -3.60 -8.43 2.34
C CYS A 11 -4.21 -7.29 1.50
N ILE A 12 -4.73 -7.60 0.32
CA ILE A 12 -5.22 -6.58 -0.63
C ILE A 12 -6.53 -5.94 -0.16
N LEU A 13 -7.53 -6.76 0.23
CA LEU A 13 -8.79 -6.22 0.76
C LEU A 13 -8.58 -5.54 2.12
N GLY A 14 -7.69 -6.08 2.96
CA GLY A 14 -7.37 -5.45 4.24
C GLY A 14 -6.79 -4.05 4.06
N GLY A 15 -5.91 -3.86 3.09
CA GLY A 15 -5.37 -2.56 2.73
C GLY A 15 -6.46 -1.59 2.25
N ALA A 16 -7.29 -2.02 1.29
CA ALA A 16 -8.39 -1.21 0.77
C ALA A 16 -9.42 -0.82 1.86
N ILE A 17 -9.69 -1.72 2.80
CA ILE A 17 -10.57 -1.44 3.95
C ILE A 17 -9.94 -0.45 4.91
N GLY A 18 -8.63 -0.55 5.16
CA GLY A 18 -7.89 0.40 6.00
C GLY A 18 -7.86 1.80 5.39
N ASP A 19 -7.58 1.90 4.10
CA ASP A 19 -7.69 3.08 3.27
C ASP A 19 -9.09 3.73 3.39
N ALA A 20 -10.15 2.99 3.07
CA ALA A 20 -11.53 3.48 3.13
C ALA A 20 -11.99 3.88 4.55
N LEU A 21 -11.42 3.26 5.61
CA LEU A 21 -11.69 3.65 7.00
C LEU A 21 -11.05 4.98 7.36
N GLY A 22 -9.81 5.22 6.87
CA GLY A 22 -9.06 6.45 7.11
C GLY A 22 -9.53 7.64 6.27
N ARG A 23 -9.99 7.41 5.03
CA ARG A 23 -10.38 8.43 4.06
C ARG A 23 -11.25 9.58 4.62
N PRO A 24 -12.35 9.35 5.35
CA PRO A 24 -13.23 10.45 5.81
C PRO A 24 -12.61 11.33 6.90
N ILE A 25 -11.47 10.92 7.44
CA ILE A 25 -10.78 11.60 8.54
C ILE A 25 -9.35 12.03 8.18
N GLU A 26 -8.86 11.72 7.00
CA GLU A 26 -7.64 12.27 6.44
C GLU A 26 -7.64 13.81 6.56
N LEU A 27 -6.50 14.41 6.84
CA LEU A 27 -6.32 15.86 7.07
C LEU A 27 -6.99 16.41 8.34
N LYS A 28 -7.78 15.63 9.08
CA LYS A 28 -8.45 16.08 10.31
C LYS A 28 -7.55 15.88 11.53
N LYS A 29 -7.70 16.80 12.47
CA LYS A 29 -7.08 16.60 13.79
C LYS A 29 -7.93 15.66 14.64
N LEU A 30 -7.29 14.87 15.50
CA LEU A 30 -7.95 13.91 16.39
C LEU A 30 -9.11 14.52 17.18
N LYS A 31 -9.00 15.81 17.56
CA LYS A 31 -10.08 16.54 18.23
C LYS A 31 -11.32 16.66 17.36
N GLU A 32 -11.15 16.90 16.07
CA GLU A 32 -12.25 17.03 15.09
C GLU A 32 -12.85 15.66 14.79
N ILE A 33 -11.99 14.63 14.66
CA ILE A 33 -12.42 13.25 14.52
C ILE A 33 -13.32 12.84 15.70
N LYS A 34 -12.87 13.08 16.94
CA LYS A 34 -13.66 12.77 18.13
C LYS A 34 -14.92 13.61 18.28
N ALA A 35 -14.95 14.83 17.76
CA ALA A 35 -16.16 15.66 17.74
C ALA A 35 -17.20 15.11 16.78
N THR A 36 -16.78 14.53 15.66
CA THR A 36 -17.66 14.00 14.61
C THR A 36 -18.14 12.58 14.92
N TYR A 37 -17.22 11.70 15.34
CA TYR A 37 -17.46 10.25 15.49
C TYR A 37 -17.58 9.79 16.96
N GLY A 38 -17.50 10.70 17.93
CA GLY A 38 -17.55 10.39 19.35
C GLY A 38 -16.15 10.16 19.98
N SER A 39 -16.14 9.95 21.28
CA SER A 39 -14.88 9.91 22.08
C SER A 39 -13.87 8.84 21.63
N LYS A 40 -14.32 7.79 20.96
CA LYS A 40 -13.48 6.70 20.43
C LYS A 40 -12.92 6.98 19.03
N GLY A 41 -13.35 8.09 18.39
CA GLY A 41 -13.04 8.36 16.98
C GLY A 41 -13.85 7.51 16.03
N ILE A 42 -13.41 7.43 14.75
CA ILE A 42 -14.05 6.57 13.76
C ILE A 42 -13.82 5.10 14.11
N ASN A 43 -14.87 4.29 14.01
CA ASN A 43 -14.82 2.86 14.38
C ASN A 43 -15.60 1.95 13.40
N ASN A 44 -16.06 2.53 12.31
CA ASN A 44 -16.72 1.80 11.22
C ASN A 44 -16.55 2.55 9.92
N LEU A 45 -16.69 1.84 8.79
CA LEU A 45 -16.64 2.43 7.46
C LEU A 45 -17.74 3.47 7.27
N THR A 46 -17.40 4.57 6.59
CA THR A 46 -18.37 5.56 6.12
C THR A 46 -18.81 5.19 4.72
N LEU A 47 -20.11 5.11 4.50
CA LEU A 47 -20.68 4.72 3.21
C LEU A 47 -21.17 5.95 2.45
N ASN A 48 -21.00 5.94 1.13
CA ASN A 48 -21.62 6.91 0.23
C ASN A 48 -23.13 6.63 0.04
N ASP A 49 -23.81 7.43 -0.77
CA ASP A 49 -25.26 7.30 -1.04
C ASP A 49 -25.67 5.97 -1.71
N LYS A 50 -24.69 5.23 -2.28
CA LYS A 50 -24.89 3.90 -2.87
C LYS A 50 -24.63 2.76 -1.87
N GLY A 51 -24.28 3.07 -0.63
CA GLY A 51 -23.94 2.08 0.40
C GLY A 51 -22.54 1.47 0.24
N ILE A 52 -21.60 2.18 -0.40
CA ILE A 52 -20.24 1.72 -0.71
C ILE A 52 -19.24 2.53 0.10
N ALA A 53 -18.24 1.86 0.67
CA ALA A 53 -17.08 2.47 1.30
C ALA A 53 -16.02 2.74 0.21
N GLU A 54 -15.79 4.01 -0.09
CA GLU A 54 -14.92 4.46 -1.17
C GLU A 54 -13.44 4.39 -0.78
N ILE A 55 -12.61 3.92 -1.70
CA ILE A 55 -11.15 3.90 -1.61
C ILE A 55 -10.53 5.24 -1.98
N THR A 56 -9.22 5.41 -1.73
CA THR A 56 -8.41 6.56 -2.18
C THR A 56 -7.38 6.17 -3.24
N ASP A 57 -6.46 7.10 -3.56
CA ASP A 57 -5.33 6.84 -4.45
C ASP A 57 -4.38 5.75 -3.89
N ASP A 58 -4.38 5.48 -2.59
CA ASP A 58 -3.65 4.39 -1.96
C ASP A 58 -4.00 3.04 -2.58
N THR A 59 -5.30 2.73 -2.60
CA THR A 59 -5.79 1.47 -3.21
C THR A 59 -5.71 1.53 -4.73
N GLN A 60 -6.01 2.67 -5.36
CA GLN A 60 -5.87 2.81 -6.81
C GLN A 60 -4.42 2.47 -7.23
N MET A 61 -3.42 3.12 -6.63
CA MET A 61 -2.01 2.86 -6.97
C MET A 61 -1.54 1.46 -6.58
N THR A 62 -2.11 0.85 -5.52
CA THR A 62 -1.88 -0.56 -5.18
C THR A 62 -2.33 -1.50 -6.31
N LEU A 63 -3.51 -1.26 -6.90
CA LEU A 63 -4.00 -2.02 -8.05
C LEU A 63 -3.08 -1.88 -9.27
N PHE A 64 -2.64 -0.65 -9.59
CA PHE A 64 -1.70 -0.44 -10.71
C PHE A 64 -0.31 -1.02 -10.42
N THR A 65 0.14 -1.07 -9.17
CA THR A 65 1.37 -1.79 -8.80
C THR A 65 1.21 -3.30 -9.05
N ALA A 66 0.10 -3.88 -8.60
CA ALA A 66 -0.21 -5.30 -8.83
C ALA A 66 -0.25 -5.63 -10.32
N GLU A 67 -0.94 -4.83 -11.13
CA GLU A 67 -0.96 -5.00 -12.58
C GLU A 67 0.46 -4.93 -13.17
N GLY A 68 1.25 -3.94 -12.78
CA GLY A 68 2.61 -3.76 -13.28
C GLY A 68 3.52 -4.96 -13.01
N ILE A 69 3.49 -5.53 -11.79
CA ILE A 69 4.30 -6.70 -11.46
C ILE A 69 3.79 -7.98 -12.13
N LEU A 70 2.47 -8.14 -12.30
CA LEU A 70 1.89 -9.26 -13.05
C LEU A 70 2.30 -9.22 -14.53
N ARG A 71 2.24 -8.06 -15.16
CA ARG A 71 2.76 -7.87 -16.53
C ARG A 71 4.26 -8.14 -16.63
N ALA A 72 5.04 -7.70 -15.66
CA ALA A 72 6.48 -7.97 -15.63
C ALA A 72 6.76 -9.47 -15.50
N ASN A 73 5.97 -10.19 -14.69
CA ASN A 73 6.11 -11.62 -14.52
C ASN A 73 5.83 -12.41 -15.80
N CYS A 74 4.87 -11.97 -16.62
CA CYS A 74 4.60 -12.54 -17.94
C CYS A 74 5.83 -12.51 -18.87
N LYS A 75 6.73 -11.56 -18.69
CA LYS A 75 7.97 -11.43 -19.48
C LYS A 75 9.08 -12.39 -19.01
N LYS A 76 8.81 -13.25 -18.02
CA LYS A 76 9.71 -14.34 -17.56
C LYS A 76 11.16 -13.87 -17.32
N GLY A 77 11.34 -12.75 -16.61
CA GLY A 77 12.65 -12.19 -16.27
C GLY A 77 13.34 -11.42 -17.41
N ARG A 78 12.66 -11.15 -18.54
CA ARG A 78 13.21 -10.42 -19.69
C ARG A 78 12.94 -8.92 -19.67
N CYS A 79 12.56 -8.37 -18.52
CA CYS A 79 12.28 -6.94 -18.36
C CYS A 79 12.86 -6.40 -17.06
N TYR A 80 13.00 -5.08 -17.03
CA TYR A 80 13.28 -4.36 -15.77
C TYR A 80 11.94 -4.05 -15.08
N ILE A 81 11.64 -4.79 -14.02
CA ILE A 81 10.34 -4.76 -13.34
C ILE A 81 9.90 -3.34 -12.97
N PRO A 82 10.75 -2.46 -12.38
CA PRO A 82 10.33 -1.11 -12.05
C PRO A 82 9.89 -0.27 -13.27
N ALA A 83 10.44 -0.52 -14.47
CA ALA A 83 9.99 0.18 -15.66
C ALA A 83 8.57 -0.27 -16.10
N VAL A 84 8.23 -1.54 -15.91
CA VAL A 84 6.86 -2.03 -16.19
C VAL A 84 5.86 -1.46 -15.18
N VAL A 85 6.25 -1.36 -13.90
CA VAL A 85 5.46 -0.71 -12.86
C VAL A 85 5.33 0.80 -13.12
N TYR A 86 6.39 1.46 -13.61
CA TYR A 86 6.32 2.86 -14.03
C TYR A 86 5.27 3.09 -15.12
N ASN A 87 5.21 2.21 -16.13
CA ASN A 87 4.16 2.28 -17.15
C ASN A 87 2.76 2.10 -16.55
N ALA A 88 2.60 1.24 -15.53
CA ALA A 88 1.35 1.12 -14.81
C ALA A 88 0.99 2.43 -14.08
N TYR A 89 1.97 3.11 -13.48
CA TYR A 89 1.74 4.41 -12.86
C TYR A 89 1.44 5.53 -13.87
N LEU A 90 1.97 5.47 -15.09
CA LEU A 90 1.57 6.40 -16.16
C LEU A 90 0.10 6.18 -16.56
N ARG A 91 -0.39 4.94 -16.57
CA ARG A 91 -1.82 4.63 -16.77
C ARG A 91 -2.68 5.23 -15.65
N TRP A 92 -2.30 5.00 -14.38
CA TRP A 92 -2.97 5.66 -13.27
C TRP A 92 -2.93 7.19 -13.38
N TYR A 93 -1.79 7.78 -13.72
CA TYR A 93 -1.67 9.22 -13.95
C TYR A 93 -2.62 9.72 -15.04
N SER A 94 -2.79 8.96 -16.12
CA SER A 94 -3.72 9.32 -17.20
C SER A 94 -5.18 9.33 -16.73
N THR A 95 -5.57 8.43 -15.83
CA THR A 95 -6.93 8.44 -15.25
C THR A 95 -7.14 9.69 -14.37
N GLN A 96 -6.17 10.04 -13.53
CA GLN A 96 -6.25 11.19 -12.63
C GLN A 96 -6.22 12.55 -13.36
N ARG A 97 -5.73 12.59 -14.57
CA ARG A 97 -5.65 13.80 -15.40
C ARG A 97 -6.63 13.81 -16.57
N ASN A 98 -7.48 12.78 -16.68
CA ASN A 98 -8.41 12.61 -17.80
C ASN A 98 -7.72 12.79 -19.18
N ILE A 99 -6.52 12.20 -19.31
CA ILE A 99 -5.74 12.28 -20.55
C ILE A 99 -6.35 11.31 -21.56
N ASP A 100 -6.71 11.82 -22.74
CA ASP A 100 -7.07 10.95 -23.87
C ASP A 100 -5.80 10.26 -24.40
N THR A 101 -5.70 8.97 -24.13
CA THR A 101 -4.55 8.16 -24.51
C THR A 101 -4.65 7.56 -25.93
N LYS A 102 -5.71 7.92 -26.70
CA LYS A 102 -5.86 7.49 -28.09
C LYS A 102 -4.70 7.99 -28.95
N GLY A 103 -3.99 7.05 -29.58
CA GLY A 103 -2.82 7.34 -30.41
C GLY A 103 -1.48 7.39 -29.67
N TYR A 104 -1.49 7.18 -28.37
CA TYR A 104 -0.27 6.89 -27.61
C TYR A 104 0.16 5.42 -27.79
N ASP A 105 1.35 5.09 -27.28
CA ASP A 105 1.86 3.71 -27.31
C ASP A 105 0.91 2.75 -26.57
N GLU A 106 0.32 1.81 -27.31
CA GLU A 106 -0.63 0.83 -26.78
C GLU A 106 -0.01 -0.03 -25.69
N CYS A 107 1.27 -0.38 -25.78
CA CYS A 107 1.96 -1.16 -24.74
C CYS A 107 1.97 -0.44 -23.38
N THR A 108 2.04 0.89 -23.39
CA THR A 108 2.03 1.69 -22.17
C THR A 108 0.62 1.95 -21.67
N TYR A 109 -0.34 2.26 -22.57
CA TYR A 109 -1.65 2.79 -22.18
C TYR A 109 -2.82 1.81 -22.30
N ASN A 110 -2.60 0.55 -22.71
CA ASN A 110 -3.63 -0.48 -22.67
C ASN A 110 -3.63 -1.20 -21.30
N SER A 111 -4.80 -1.33 -20.68
CA SER A 111 -4.99 -2.02 -19.41
C SER A 111 -6.43 -2.38 -19.16
N TYR A 112 -6.67 -3.57 -18.62
CA TYR A 112 -8.00 -3.95 -18.14
C TYR A 112 -8.49 -3.08 -16.98
N LEU A 113 -7.58 -2.51 -16.17
CA LEU A 113 -7.93 -1.59 -15.09
C LEU A 113 -8.62 -0.32 -15.61
N LEU A 114 -8.28 0.13 -16.82
CA LEU A 114 -8.90 1.31 -17.43
C LEU A 114 -10.38 1.11 -17.80
N LYS A 115 -10.95 -0.09 -17.62
CA LYS A 115 -12.37 -0.38 -17.81
C LYS A 115 -13.23 -0.03 -16.58
N TYR A 116 -12.62 0.34 -15.44
CA TYR A 116 -13.29 0.65 -14.18
C TYR A 116 -13.38 2.16 -13.98
N ASP A 117 -14.59 2.69 -14.03
CA ASP A 117 -14.84 4.14 -13.91
C ASP A 117 -14.39 4.71 -12.56
N GLU A 118 -14.44 3.91 -11.49
CA GLU A 118 -14.01 4.29 -10.15
C GLU A 118 -12.51 4.66 -10.08
N LEU A 119 -11.69 4.11 -11.01
CA LEU A 119 -10.27 4.43 -11.07
C LEU A 119 -9.96 5.78 -11.77
N TYR A 120 -10.98 6.44 -12.34
CA TYR A 120 -10.88 7.78 -12.91
C TYR A 120 -11.30 8.88 -11.92
N GLU A 121 -11.88 8.50 -10.79
CA GLU A 121 -12.25 9.46 -9.76
C GLU A 121 -11.03 10.04 -9.06
N ASP A 122 -11.02 11.37 -8.86
CA ASP A 122 -10.01 12.02 -8.02
C ASP A 122 -10.28 11.70 -6.56
N ARG A 123 -9.41 10.91 -5.98
CA ARG A 123 -9.53 10.35 -4.63
C ARG A 123 -8.38 10.79 -3.73
N GLY A 124 -7.93 12.03 -3.87
CA GLY A 124 -6.86 12.58 -3.04
C GLY A 124 -5.45 12.37 -3.60
N ALA A 125 -5.34 12.15 -4.91
CA ALA A 125 -4.08 11.85 -5.58
C ALA A 125 -2.91 12.74 -5.14
N GLY A 126 -1.88 12.13 -4.53
CA GLY A 126 -0.75 12.81 -3.92
C GLY A 126 0.08 13.65 -4.91
N ASN A 127 0.33 14.93 -4.57
CA ASN A 127 1.07 15.86 -5.42
C ASN A 127 2.46 15.35 -5.85
N THR A 128 3.17 14.63 -4.98
CA THR A 128 4.50 14.07 -5.33
C THR A 128 4.36 13.02 -6.43
N CYS A 129 3.37 12.12 -6.37
CA CYS A 129 3.11 11.13 -7.40
C CYS A 129 2.77 11.81 -8.73
N LEU A 130 1.81 12.74 -8.72
CA LEU A 130 1.38 13.44 -9.92
C LEU A 130 2.49 14.26 -10.58
N THR A 131 3.25 15.02 -9.81
CA THR A 131 4.36 15.86 -10.36
C THR A 131 5.54 15.02 -10.83
N SER A 132 5.82 13.87 -10.21
CA SER A 132 6.88 12.98 -10.66
C SER A 132 6.52 12.31 -11.99
N LEU A 133 5.28 11.80 -12.11
CA LEU A 133 4.81 11.12 -13.32
C LEU A 133 4.59 12.08 -14.50
N SER A 134 4.30 13.37 -14.23
CA SER A 134 4.17 14.39 -15.29
C SER A 134 5.48 14.73 -16.01
N LYS A 135 6.64 14.35 -15.45
CA LYS A 135 7.94 14.63 -16.05
C LYS A 135 8.33 13.66 -17.16
N GLU A 136 7.59 12.55 -17.31
CA GLU A 136 7.89 11.48 -18.29
C GLU A 136 9.31 10.89 -18.13
N GLU A 137 9.89 11.01 -16.92
CA GLU A 137 11.21 10.51 -16.56
C GLU A 137 11.09 9.45 -15.47
N ILE A 138 11.79 8.34 -15.63
CA ILE A 138 11.84 7.28 -14.62
C ILE A 138 12.75 7.69 -13.47
N GLY A 139 12.15 7.93 -12.29
CA GLY A 139 12.88 8.07 -11.04
C GLY A 139 13.55 6.76 -10.62
N SER A 140 14.68 6.85 -9.92
CA SER A 140 15.35 5.68 -9.34
C SER A 140 16.18 6.08 -8.13
N ILE A 141 16.63 5.09 -7.35
CA ILE A 141 17.53 5.33 -6.21
C ILE A 141 18.81 6.04 -6.66
N LYS A 142 19.37 5.69 -7.83
CA LYS A 142 20.60 6.29 -8.37
C LYS A 142 20.39 7.67 -8.99
N ASN A 143 19.23 7.88 -9.59
CA ASN A 143 18.85 9.13 -10.23
C ASN A 143 17.48 9.57 -9.67
N PRO A 144 17.45 10.16 -8.47
CA PRO A 144 16.22 10.57 -7.83
C PRO A 144 15.56 11.74 -8.57
N ILE A 145 14.28 11.63 -8.85
CA ILE A 145 13.51 12.67 -9.57
C ILE A 145 13.14 13.85 -8.67
N ASN A 146 13.22 13.68 -7.35
CA ASN A 146 12.98 14.68 -6.30
C ASN A 146 13.64 14.24 -4.99
N ASN A 147 13.35 14.96 -3.90
CA ASN A 147 13.78 14.61 -2.54
C ASN A 147 12.57 14.42 -1.60
N SER A 148 11.46 13.90 -2.12
CA SER A 148 10.27 13.65 -1.32
C SER A 148 10.41 12.39 -0.48
N LYS A 149 9.96 12.47 0.77
CA LYS A 149 9.79 11.35 1.69
C LYS A 149 8.32 11.10 2.05
N GLY A 150 7.38 11.65 1.25
CA GLY A 150 5.94 11.48 1.46
C GLY A 150 5.50 10.01 1.43
N CYS A 151 4.32 9.74 2.02
CA CYS A 151 3.75 8.38 2.18
C CYS A 151 3.44 7.66 0.86
N GLY A 152 3.21 8.39 -0.24
CA GLY A 152 2.82 7.83 -1.54
C GLY A 152 3.78 6.78 -2.14
N GLY A 153 5.00 6.65 -1.60
CA GLY A 153 5.93 5.59 -1.98
C GLY A 153 5.66 4.25 -1.29
N VAL A 154 5.27 4.28 -0.01
CA VAL A 154 5.08 3.07 0.81
C VAL A 154 3.67 2.51 0.70
N MET A 155 2.63 3.35 0.60
CA MET A 155 1.22 2.99 0.65
C MET A 155 0.81 1.91 -0.38
N ARG A 156 1.50 1.84 -1.53
CA ARG A 156 1.09 1.10 -2.73
C ARG A 156 1.90 -0.17 -3.04
N VAL A 157 2.96 -0.48 -2.28
CA VAL A 157 3.93 -1.54 -2.66
C VAL A 157 3.66 -2.92 -2.04
N ALA A 158 2.56 -3.06 -1.29
CA ALA A 158 2.15 -4.32 -0.69
C ALA A 158 2.10 -5.52 -1.67
N PRO A 159 1.61 -5.38 -2.93
CA PRO A 159 1.57 -6.48 -3.89
C PRO A 159 2.94 -7.11 -4.17
N ILE A 160 4.02 -6.32 -4.08
CA ILE A 160 5.39 -6.80 -4.31
C ILE A 160 5.77 -7.87 -3.26
N GLY A 161 5.38 -7.64 -2.00
CA GLY A 161 5.63 -8.59 -0.91
C GLY A 161 4.86 -9.92 -1.05
N LEU A 162 3.74 -9.93 -1.76
CA LEU A 162 2.98 -11.14 -2.03
C LEU A 162 3.65 -12.03 -3.10
N MET A 163 4.33 -11.44 -4.08
CA MET A 163 4.87 -12.18 -5.23
C MET A 163 6.33 -12.61 -5.07
N TYR A 164 7.16 -11.80 -4.42
CA TYR A 164 8.60 -12.00 -4.40
C TYR A 164 9.10 -12.43 -3.02
N ASN A 165 10.23 -13.18 -2.97
CA ASN A 165 10.88 -13.51 -1.71
C ASN A 165 11.39 -12.25 -1.01
N LYS A 166 11.61 -12.31 0.29
CA LYS A 166 11.92 -11.16 1.15
C LYS A 166 13.05 -10.25 0.66
N LYS A 167 14.11 -10.82 0.06
CA LYS A 167 15.23 -10.04 -0.46
C LYS A 167 14.86 -9.28 -1.75
N GLU A 168 14.17 -9.97 -2.65
CA GLU A 168 13.67 -9.36 -3.89
C GLU A 168 12.56 -8.37 -3.60
N ALA A 169 11.64 -8.70 -2.68
CA ALA A 169 10.56 -7.83 -2.25
C ALA A 169 11.11 -6.53 -1.65
N PHE A 170 12.12 -6.59 -0.79
CA PHE A 170 12.77 -5.40 -0.25
C PHE A 170 13.35 -4.53 -1.38
N ARG A 171 14.16 -5.12 -2.26
CA ARG A 171 14.80 -4.37 -3.35
C ARG A 171 13.76 -3.75 -4.29
N LEU A 172 12.78 -4.55 -4.74
CA LEU A 172 11.75 -4.08 -5.67
C LEU A 172 10.82 -3.05 -5.03
N GLY A 173 10.50 -3.21 -3.73
CA GLY A 173 9.75 -2.21 -2.97
C GLY A 173 10.46 -0.87 -2.93
N CYS A 174 11.79 -0.86 -2.67
CA CYS A 174 12.60 0.36 -2.76
C CYS A 174 12.60 0.94 -4.18
N ASP A 175 12.87 0.11 -5.19
CA ASP A 175 12.95 0.57 -6.59
C ASP A 175 11.61 1.15 -7.08
N CYS A 176 10.47 0.51 -6.76
CA CYS A 176 9.14 0.98 -7.16
C CYS A 176 8.67 2.22 -6.39
N ALA A 177 9.06 2.39 -5.12
CA ALA A 177 8.81 3.62 -4.37
C ALA A 177 9.66 4.78 -4.93
N ALA A 178 10.93 4.52 -5.28
CA ALA A 178 11.85 5.51 -5.84
C ALA A 178 11.43 6.04 -7.23
N LEU A 179 10.49 5.39 -7.92
CA LEU A 179 9.90 5.91 -9.16
C LEU A 179 9.32 7.32 -9.01
N THR A 180 8.84 7.65 -7.79
CA THR A 180 8.20 8.94 -7.49
C THR A 180 8.75 9.61 -6.23
N HIS A 181 9.40 8.89 -5.31
CA HIS A 181 9.88 9.39 -4.02
C HIS A 181 11.38 9.12 -3.88
N GLY A 182 12.19 10.15 -4.09
CA GLY A 182 13.65 10.02 -4.20
C GLY A 182 14.42 10.10 -2.88
N HIS A 183 13.78 10.48 -1.76
CA HIS A 183 14.45 10.51 -0.45
C HIS A 183 14.61 9.08 0.12
N PRO A 184 15.73 8.76 0.83
CA PRO A 184 15.93 7.45 1.45
C PRO A 184 14.75 6.97 2.29
N SER A 185 14.20 7.79 3.19
CA SER A 185 13.01 7.43 3.98
C SER A 185 11.80 7.13 3.10
N GLY A 186 11.67 7.79 1.94
CA GLY A 186 10.57 7.57 0.99
C GLY A 186 10.62 6.19 0.33
N TYR A 187 11.79 5.72 -0.09
CA TYR A 187 11.90 4.43 -0.79
C TYR A 187 12.25 3.26 0.13
N ILE A 188 13.04 3.45 1.21
CA ILE A 188 13.40 2.38 2.14
C ILE A 188 12.14 1.85 2.87
N SER A 189 11.23 2.74 3.26
CA SER A 189 9.95 2.35 3.87
C SER A 189 9.13 1.44 2.94
N GLY A 190 9.11 1.72 1.63
CA GLY A 190 8.48 0.84 0.64
C GLY A 190 9.14 -0.54 0.57
N GLY A 191 10.46 -0.59 0.60
CA GLY A 191 11.22 -1.84 0.69
C GLY A 191 10.91 -2.63 1.95
N MET A 192 10.85 -1.94 3.10
CA MET A 192 10.54 -2.55 4.40
C MET A 192 9.12 -3.14 4.40
N LEU A 193 8.09 -2.41 3.93
CA LEU A 193 6.73 -2.93 3.85
C LEU A 193 6.65 -4.19 2.98
N SER A 194 7.23 -4.13 1.77
CA SER A 194 7.24 -5.28 0.86
C SER A 194 7.96 -6.50 1.48
N CYS A 195 9.06 -6.27 2.18
CA CYS A 195 9.80 -7.32 2.90
C CYS A 195 8.97 -7.90 4.06
N ILE A 196 8.32 -7.07 4.87
CA ILE A 196 7.48 -7.50 5.99
C ILE A 196 6.37 -8.42 5.48
N ILE A 197 5.65 -8.01 4.43
CA ILE A 197 4.58 -8.82 3.84
C ILE A 197 5.14 -10.15 3.32
N SER A 198 6.25 -10.13 2.60
CA SER A 198 6.90 -11.37 2.11
C SER A 198 7.28 -12.33 3.24
N CYS A 199 7.90 -11.82 4.31
CA CYS A 199 8.24 -12.60 5.50
C CYS A 199 7.00 -13.24 6.15
N ILE A 200 5.90 -12.47 6.25
CA ILE A 200 4.63 -12.96 6.80
C ILE A 200 4.06 -14.10 5.92
N ILE A 201 4.09 -13.95 4.61
CA ILE A 201 3.64 -14.97 3.65
C ILE A 201 4.55 -16.21 3.71
N GLU A 202 5.84 -16.05 3.99
CA GLU A 202 6.78 -17.16 4.26
C GLU A 202 6.48 -17.85 5.61
N GLY A 203 5.66 -17.26 6.49
CA GLY A 203 5.19 -17.82 7.76
C GLY A 203 5.90 -17.30 8.99
N MET A 204 6.60 -16.17 8.88
CA MET A 204 7.19 -15.48 10.04
C MET A 204 6.12 -14.77 10.88
N GLU A 205 6.41 -14.60 12.16
CA GLU A 205 5.66 -13.69 13.05
C GLU A 205 5.96 -12.23 12.67
N ILE A 206 5.04 -11.32 13.02
CA ILE A 206 5.15 -9.90 12.61
C ILE A 206 6.45 -9.26 13.11
N ASP A 207 6.81 -9.50 14.36
CA ASP A 207 8.03 -8.95 14.97
C ASP A 207 9.31 -9.50 14.32
N GLU A 208 9.34 -10.77 13.96
CA GLU A 208 10.43 -11.38 13.20
C GLU A 208 10.53 -10.80 11.78
N ALA A 209 9.39 -10.58 11.11
CA ALA A 209 9.31 -9.96 9.80
C ALA A 209 9.84 -8.52 9.81
N ILE A 210 9.46 -7.73 10.82
CA ILE A 210 9.96 -6.37 11.02
C ILE A 210 11.48 -6.36 11.23
N ASN A 211 11.99 -7.23 12.10
CA ASN A 211 13.43 -7.33 12.35
C ASN A 211 14.20 -7.72 11.07
N CYS A 212 13.63 -8.61 10.26
CA CYS A 212 14.19 -8.97 8.96
C CYS A 212 14.27 -7.74 8.02
N ALA A 213 13.18 -6.97 7.92
CA ALA A 213 13.14 -5.75 7.10
C ALA A 213 14.13 -4.68 7.59
N ILE A 214 14.27 -4.47 8.90
CA ILE A 214 15.26 -3.59 9.51
C ILE A 214 16.68 -4.03 9.12
N SER A 215 16.97 -5.34 9.11
CA SER A 215 18.29 -5.83 8.75
C SER A 215 18.67 -5.48 7.30
N PHE A 216 17.73 -5.61 6.34
CA PHE A 216 17.96 -5.19 4.97
C PHE A 216 18.04 -3.67 4.81
N ALA A 217 17.24 -2.91 5.57
CA ALA A 217 17.29 -1.45 5.55
C ALA A 217 18.66 -0.92 6.00
N LYS A 218 19.28 -1.53 7.01
CA LYS A 218 20.60 -1.14 7.52
C LYS A 218 21.74 -1.30 6.50
N ASP A 219 21.54 -2.05 5.44
CA ASP A 219 22.48 -2.19 4.31
C ASP A 219 22.34 -1.05 3.28
N MET A 220 21.35 -0.14 3.45
CA MET A 220 21.09 0.95 2.52
C MET A 220 21.67 2.27 3.03
N ASP A 221 22.19 3.10 2.13
CA ASP A 221 22.61 4.46 2.45
C ASP A 221 21.40 5.31 2.88
N GLY A 222 21.54 6.09 3.95
CA GLY A 222 20.48 6.99 4.44
C GLY A 222 19.36 6.31 5.23
N TYR A 223 19.55 5.10 5.69
CA TYR A 223 18.55 4.28 6.41
C TYR A 223 18.15 4.81 7.80
N CYS A 224 18.98 5.62 8.43
CA CYS A 224 18.87 5.94 9.87
C CYS A 224 17.49 6.46 10.26
N GLU A 225 16.97 7.48 9.56
CA GLU A 225 15.66 8.08 9.87
C GLU A 225 14.55 7.03 9.85
N CYS A 226 14.47 6.24 8.78
CA CYS A 226 13.44 5.22 8.63
C CYS A 226 13.53 4.12 9.71
N VAL A 227 14.74 3.61 9.95
CA VAL A 227 14.94 2.53 10.94
C VAL A 227 14.68 3.03 12.35
N GLU A 228 15.16 4.22 12.72
CA GLU A 228 14.92 4.81 14.04
C GLU A 228 13.41 5.01 14.32
N THR A 229 12.66 5.49 13.32
CA THR A 229 11.21 5.68 13.43
C THR A 229 10.49 4.34 13.63
N VAL A 230 10.86 3.29 12.88
CA VAL A 230 10.29 1.95 13.03
C VAL A 230 10.70 1.30 14.36
N GLU A 231 11.97 1.37 14.77
CA GLU A 231 12.43 0.84 16.07
C GLU A 231 11.71 1.53 17.25
N LYS A 232 11.43 2.84 17.11
CA LYS A 232 10.62 3.60 18.09
C LYS A 232 9.18 3.05 18.18
N ALA A 233 8.54 2.80 17.04
CA ALA A 233 7.19 2.22 17.00
C ALA A 233 7.14 0.82 17.64
N VAL A 234 8.11 -0.04 17.33
CA VAL A 234 8.25 -1.37 17.96
C VAL A 234 8.42 -1.27 19.47
N LYS A 235 9.18 -0.29 19.96
CA LYS A 235 9.31 -0.06 21.41
C LYS A 235 7.99 0.39 22.02
N LEU A 236 7.36 1.41 21.44
CA LEU A 236 6.11 1.99 21.96
C LEU A 236 4.96 0.97 21.97
N SER A 237 4.93 0.01 21.02
CA SER A 237 3.89 -1.02 21.01
C SER A 237 3.91 -1.95 22.23
N LYS A 238 5.02 -2.00 22.96
CA LYS A 238 5.21 -2.78 24.18
C LYS A 238 4.93 -1.98 25.46
N ASP A 239 4.86 -0.66 25.34
CA ASP A 239 4.61 0.24 26.45
C ASP A 239 3.10 0.30 26.76
N ASP A 240 2.77 0.63 28.01
CA ASP A 240 1.37 0.79 28.46
C ASP A 240 0.91 2.26 28.33
N LEU A 241 1.17 2.84 27.16
CA LEU A 241 0.71 4.18 26.80
C LEU A 241 -0.66 4.14 26.12
N VAL A 242 -1.39 5.25 26.21
CA VAL A 242 -2.59 5.46 25.40
C VAL A 242 -2.18 5.53 23.92
N ASP A 243 -2.88 4.79 23.07
CA ASP A 243 -2.50 4.65 21.65
C ASP A 243 -2.30 6.00 20.94
N THR A 244 -3.21 6.94 21.17
CA THR A 244 -3.12 8.28 20.55
C THR A 244 -1.90 9.08 21.03
N ASP A 245 -1.38 8.83 22.22
CA ASP A 245 -0.18 9.48 22.71
C ASP A 245 1.07 8.79 22.15
N ALA A 246 1.06 7.46 22.05
CA ALA A 246 2.13 6.71 21.42
C ALA A 246 2.26 7.07 19.93
N ILE A 247 1.15 7.12 19.20
CA ILE A 247 1.14 7.50 17.77
C ILE A 247 1.63 8.94 17.60
N ARG A 248 1.18 9.88 18.43
CA ARG A 248 1.69 11.28 18.40
C ARG A 248 3.20 11.37 18.59
N MET A 249 3.79 10.46 19.36
CA MET A 249 5.25 10.40 19.50
C MET A 249 5.92 9.86 18.24
N ILE A 250 5.26 9.00 17.46
CA ILE A 250 5.79 8.48 16.19
C ILE A 250 5.75 9.59 15.13
N GLY A 251 4.58 10.15 14.88
CA GLY A 251 4.37 11.21 13.90
C GLY A 251 2.90 11.36 13.51
N GLU A 252 2.68 11.99 12.34
CA GLU A 252 1.35 12.22 11.75
C GLU A 252 1.10 11.36 10.48
N GLY A 253 2.06 10.54 10.04
CA GLY A 253 1.91 9.64 8.89
C GLY A 253 2.15 10.28 7.52
N TRP A 254 2.44 11.59 7.42
CA TRP A 254 2.69 12.28 6.15
C TRP A 254 3.95 11.82 5.43
N THR A 255 4.88 11.25 6.15
CA THR A 255 6.11 10.69 5.59
C THR A 255 6.08 9.17 5.60
N SER A 256 6.75 8.55 4.64
CA SER A 256 6.74 7.10 4.46
C SER A 256 7.19 6.33 5.71
N ASP A 257 8.19 6.85 6.43
CA ASP A 257 8.70 6.25 7.66
C ASP A 257 7.70 6.37 8.81
N GLU A 258 7.03 7.52 8.96
CA GLU A 258 5.97 7.70 9.97
C GLU A 258 4.74 6.82 9.65
N ALA A 259 4.28 6.80 8.39
CA ALA A 259 3.13 5.99 7.97
C ALA A 259 3.37 4.50 8.23
N LEU A 260 4.54 3.98 7.82
CA LEU A 260 4.94 2.61 8.10
C LEU A 260 5.04 2.33 9.59
N ALA A 261 5.61 3.25 10.37
CA ALA A 261 5.82 3.07 11.80
C ALA A 261 4.51 3.07 12.59
N ILE A 262 3.54 3.93 12.24
CA ILE A 262 2.19 3.94 12.85
C ILE A 262 1.45 2.62 12.54
N ALA A 263 1.54 2.15 11.30
CA ALA A 263 0.96 0.86 10.91
C ALA A 263 1.61 -0.32 11.65
N ILE A 264 2.94 -0.33 11.81
CA ILE A 264 3.69 -1.33 12.59
C ILE A 264 3.28 -1.28 14.06
N TYR A 265 3.21 -0.10 14.68
CA TYR A 265 2.74 0.06 16.05
C TYR A 265 1.38 -0.60 16.26
N SER A 266 0.42 -0.24 15.40
CA SER A 266 -0.97 -0.72 15.49
C SER A 266 -1.07 -2.22 15.25
N SER A 267 -0.31 -2.74 14.28
CA SER A 267 -0.25 -4.16 13.96
C SER A 267 0.34 -5.00 15.09
N LEU A 268 1.39 -4.52 15.76
CA LEU A 268 2.00 -5.21 16.90
C LEU A 268 1.12 -5.15 18.15
N LYS A 269 0.54 -3.99 18.43
CA LYS A 269 -0.30 -3.76 19.62
C LYS A 269 -1.58 -4.62 19.59
N TYR A 270 -2.14 -4.83 18.39
CA TYR A 270 -3.41 -5.53 18.18
C TYR A 270 -3.30 -6.66 17.15
N LYS A 271 -2.21 -7.42 17.20
CA LYS A 271 -1.86 -8.44 16.20
C LYS A 271 -2.94 -9.52 15.95
N ASP A 272 -3.80 -9.77 16.94
CA ASP A 272 -4.85 -10.80 16.88
C ASP A 272 -6.25 -10.21 16.65
N ASP A 273 -6.37 -8.88 16.47
CA ASP A 273 -7.64 -8.16 16.30
C ASP A 273 -7.53 -7.14 15.16
N PHE A 274 -7.86 -7.59 13.94
CA PHE A 274 -7.81 -6.78 12.72
C PHE A 274 -8.56 -5.44 12.87
N LYS A 275 -9.82 -5.51 13.35
CA LYS A 275 -10.68 -4.32 13.48
C LYS A 275 -10.09 -3.29 14.43
N LYS A 276 -9.61 -3.76 15.58
CA LYS A 276 -9.04 -2.88 16.60
C LYS A 276 -7.74 -2.24 16.15
N ALA A 277 -6.90 -2.98 15.43
CA ALA A 277 -5.66 -2.46 14.86
C ALA A 277 -5.92 -1.35 13.83
N LEU A 278 -6.88 -1.55 12.92
CA LEU A 278 -7.25 -0.52 11.95
C LEU A 278 -7.82 0.73 12.63
N ILE A 279 -8.72 0.56 13.60
CA ILE A 279 -9.25 1.70 14.37
C ILE A 279 -8.10 2.45 15.07
N CYS A 280 -7.11 1.74 15.60
CA CYS A 280 -5.93 2.35 16.20
C CYS A 280 -5.12 3.13 15.15
N SER A 281 -4.85 2.52 13.99
CA SER A 281 -3.97 3.10 12.97
C SER A 281 -4.53 4.35 12.30
N VAL A 282 -5.85 4.56 12.28
CA VAL A 282 -6.48 5.71 11.59
C VAL A 282 -6.85 6.87 12.50
N ASN A 283 -6.99 6.66 13.82
CA ASN A 283 -7.47 7.69 14.75
C ASN A 283 -6.33 8.53 15.33
N HIS A 284 -5.71 9.35 14.51
CA HIS A 284 -4.63 10.28 14.89
C HIS A 284 -4.72 11.59 14.10
N ASP A 285 -3.80 12.50 14.35
CA ASP A 285 -3.66 13.74 13.56
C ASP A 285 -2.89 13.41 12.27
N GLY A 286 -3.52 13.50 11.09
CA GLY A 286 -2.74 13.43 9.84
C GLY A 286 -3.25 12.42 8.81
N ASP A 287 -2.34 11.65 8.22
CA ASP A 287 -2.52 10.75 7.07
C ASP A 287 -3.14 9.42 7.51
N SER A 288 -4.45 9.42 7.68
CA SER A 288 -5.18 8.28 8.26
C SER A 288 -5.45 7.14 7.27
N ASP A 289 -5.63 7.43 6.01
CA ASP A 289 -5.88 6.43 4.97
C ASP A 289 -4.62 5.63 4.66
N SER A 290 -3.47 6.27 4.44
CA SER A 290 -2.19 5.57 4.25
C SER A 290 -1.80 4.70 5.46
N THR A 291 -1.94 5.21 6.69
CA THR A 291 -1.65 4.41 7.90
C THR A 291 -2.60 3.24 8.06
N GLY A 292 -3.89 3.45 7.72
CA GLY A 292 -4.91 2.40 7.66
C GLY A 292 -4.62 1.35 6.59
N ALA A 293 -4.30 1.78 5.36
CA ALA A 293 -3.97 0.91 4.24
C ALA A 293 -2.78 -0.01 4.56
N ILE A 294 -1.67 0.55 5.06
CA ILE A 294 -0.46 -0.21 5.40
C ILE A 294 -0.74 -1.19 6.54
N CYS A 295 -1.46 -0.78 7.60
CA CYS A 295 -1.84 -1.66 8.69
C CYS A 295 -2.75 -2.79 8.21
N GLY A 296 -3.73 -2.48 7.34
CA GLY A 296 -4.61 -3.45 6.71
C GLY A 296 -3.87 -4.46 5.84
N ASN A 297 -2.87 -4.02 5.06
CA ASN A 297 -2.02 -4.92 4.28
C ASN A 297 -1.23 -5.89 5.18
N ILE A 298 -0.59 -5.39 6.25
CA ILE A 298 0.22 -6.21 7.17
C ILE A 298 -0.67 -7.24 7.88
N LEU A 299 -1.74 -6.80 8.53
CA LEU A 299 -2.60 -7.70 9.30
C LEU A 299 -3.47 -8.58 8.42
N GLY A 300 -3.91 -8.10 7.26
CA GLY A 300 -4.61 -8.92 6.29
C GLY A 300 -3.75 -10.08 5.77
N ALA A 301 -2.46 -9.81 5.49
CA ALA A 301 -1.48 -10.86 5.16
C ALA A 301 -1.21 -11.81 6.34
N TYR A 302 -1.25 -11.31 7.57
CA TYR A 302 -0.96 -12.11 8.76
C TYR A 302 -2.14 -12.99 9.20
N LEU A 303 -3.33 -12.42 9.33
CA LEU A 303 -4.52 -13.08 9.85
C LEU A 303 -5.36 -13.76 8.75
N GLY A 304 -5.30 -13.26 7.51
CA GLY A 304 -6.14 -13.68 6.40
C GLY A 304 -7.54 -13.07 6.41
N ILE A 305 -8.24 -13.19 5.27
CA ILE A 305 -9.54 -12.56 5.01
C ILE A 305 -10.63 -12.95 6.02
N ASP A 306 -10.59 -14.16 6.59
CA ASP A 306 -11.59 -14.65 7.55
C ASP A 306 -11.62 -13.85 8.86
N ASN A 307 -10.56 -13.08 9.15
CA ASN A 307 -10.46 -12.21 10.33
C ASN A 307 -10.84 -10.75 10.06
N ILE A 308 -11.15 -10.43 8.81
CA ILE A 308 -11.68 -9.12 8.42
C ILE A 308 -13.21 -9.14 8.64
N PRO A 309 -13.80 -8.09 9.27
CA PRO A 309 -15.25 -8.03 9.43
C PRO A 309 -15.96 -8.19 8.08
N LYS A 310 -16.85 -9.18 7.97
CA LYS A 310 -17.56 -9.46 6.74
C LYS A 310 -18.38 -8.26 6.26
N GLU A 311 -18.99 -7.53 7.17
CA GLU A 311 -19.75 -6.32 6.86
C GLU A 311 -18.88 -5.21 6.24
N TRP A 312 -17.56 -5.22 6.45
CA TRP A 312 -16.62 -4.29 5.79
C TRP A 312 -16.22 -4.78 4.40
N ILE A 313 -16.01 -6.10 4.25
CA ILE A 313 -15.71 -6.73 2.95
C ILE A 313 -16.91 -6.55 1.99
N ASP A 314 -18.14 -6.65 2.49
CA ASP A 314 -19.32 -6.62 1.64
C ASP A 314 -19.63 -5.24 1.04
N VAL A 315 -19.07 -4.17 1.59
CA VAL A 315 -19.33 -2.79 1.17
C VAL A 315 -18.13 -2.05 0.57
N ILE A 316 -16.95 -2.68 0.53
CA ILE A 316 -15.75 -2.03 -0.02
C ILE A 316 -15.88 -1.84 -1.54
N GLU A 317 -15.50 -0.67 -2.02
CA GLU A 317 -15.44 -0.33 -3.45
C GLU A 317 -14.51 -1.29 -4.22
N LEU A 318 -14.87 -1.65 -5.44
CA LEU A 318 -14.10 -2.55 -6.32
C LEU A 318 -13.81 -3.94 -5.71
N LYS A 319 -14.65 -4.43 -4.79
CA LYS A 319 -14.46 -5.73 -4.10
C LYS A 319 -14.06 -6.86 -5.06
N GLU A 320 -14.82 -7.06 -6.13
CA GLU A 320 -14.56 -8.16 -7.09
C GLU A 320 -13.22 -7.99 -7.79
N LEU A 321 -12.83 -6.77 -8.15
CA LEU A 321 -11.55 -6.48 -8.75
C LEU A 321 -10.40 -6.78 -7.75
N LEU A 322 -10.54 -6.37 -6.50
CA LEU A 322 -9.56 -6.63 -5.44
C LEU A 322 -9.40 -8.13 -5.17
N GLU A 323 -10.49 -8.89 -5.16
CA GLU A 323 -10.46 -10.35 -5.02
C GLU A 323 -9.77 -11.02 -6.20
N ASN A 324 -10.11 -10.62 -7.44
CA ASN A 324 -9.54 -11.18 -8.66
C ASN A 324 -8.04 -10.91 -8.75
N ILE A 325 -7.60 -9.67 -8.53
CA ILE A 325 -6.17 -9.33 -8.60
C ILE A 325 -5.36 -10.03 -7.50
N SER A 326 -5.99 -10.29 -6.33
CA SER A 326 -5.37 -11.07 -5.26
C SER A 326 -5.12 -12.52 -5.68
N THR A 327 -6.08 -13.12 -6.37
CA THR A 327 -5.97 -14.48 -6.93
C THR A 327 -4.92 -14.51 -8.05
N ASP A 328 -4.89 -13.50 -8.91
CA ASP A 328 -3.89 -13.38 -9.98
C ASP A 328 -2.46 -13.22 -9.42
N LEU A 329 -2.28 -12.47 -8.32
CA LEU A 329 -1.01 -12.35 -7.60
C LEU A 329 -0.54 -13.69 -7.01
N LEU A 330 -1.46 -14.50 -6.50
CA LEU A 330 -1.14 -15.85 -5.99
C LEU A 330 -0.73 -16.79 -7.12
N THR A 331 -1.45 -16.75 -8.23
CA THR A 331 -1.19 -17.56 -9.44
C THR A 331 0.13 -17.14 -10.09
N GLY A 332 0.41 -15.85 -10.12
CA GLY A 332 1.64 -15.25 -10.64
C GLY A 332 1.74 -15.23 -12.16
N TYR A 333 1.37 -16.28 -12.85
CA TYR A 333 1.30 -16.40 -14.31
C TYR A 333 0.46 -17.61 -14.73
N GLU A 334 -0.37 -17.42 -15.72
CA GLU A 334 -1.13 -18.48 -16.37
C GLU A 334 -1.05 -18.34 -17.90
N GLU A 335 -0.98 -19.45 -18.63
CA GLU A 335 -1.00 -19.47 -20.09
C GLU A 335 -2.44 -19.68 -20.58
N SER A 336 -3.26 -18.60 -20.52
CA SER A 336 -4.67 -18.59 -20.93
C SER A 336 -5.00 -17.32 -21.72
N GLU A 337 -6.04 -17.36 -22.56
CA GLU A 337 -6.55 -16.17 -23.27
C GLU A 337 -6.93 -15.07 -22.30
N GLU A 338 -7.64 -15.40 -21.21
CA GLU A 338 -8.06 -14.45 -20.20
C GLU A 338 -6.87 -13.74 -19.55
N TRP A 339 -5.78 -14.49 -19.25
CA TRP A 339 -4.56 -13.91 -18.70
C TRP A 339 -3.89 -12.95 -19.69
N PHE A 340 -3.86 -13.31 -20.97
CA PHE A 340 -3.28 -12.48 -22.02
C PHE A 340 -4.09 -11.20 -22.24
N GLU A 341 -5.41 -11.28 -22.21
CA GLU A 341 -6.28 -10.10 -22.27
C GLU A 341 -6.07 -9.14 -21.08
N LYS A 342 -5.79 -9.65 -19.89
CA LYS A 342 -5.52 -8.82 -18.72
C LYS A 342 -4.11 -8.21 -18.72
N TYR A 343 -3.09 -8.99 -19.06
CA TYR A 343 -1.70 -8.66 -18.73
C TYR A 343 -0.72 -8.64 -19.90
N LEU A 344 -1.07 -9.14 -21.07
CA LEU A 344 -0.15 -9.28 -22.20
C LEU A 344 -0.60 -8.63 -23.50
N GLU A 345 -1.73 -7.94 -23.52
CA GLU A 345 -2.14 -7.30 -24.77
C GLU A 345 -1.05 -6.38 -25.32
N ASN A 346 -0.59 -6.80 -26.43
CA ASN A 346 0.31 -6.42 -27.53
C ASN A 346 1.28 -5.27 -27.30
#